data_91bf0cbd6262790fae0807ee7380149b
#
_entry.id   91bf0cbd6262790fae0807ee7380149b
#
_cell.length_a   1.000
_cell.length_b   1.000
_cell.length_c   1.000
_cell.angle_alpha   90.00
_cell.angle_beta   90.00
_cell.angle_gamma   90.00
#
_symmetry.space_group_name_H-M   'P 1'
#
loop_
_entity.id
_entity.type
_entity.pdbx_description
1 polymer ?
#
loop_
_entity_poly.entity_id
_entity_poly.type
_entity_poly.pdbx_seq_one_letter_code
_entity_poly.pdbx_strand_id
1 'polypeptide(L)'
;MSASAPAAAPSDELPAGYLVGDWEVAERIANGGWGTVYAGRPARPRGEEPRGRSGRGHEKAVALKFLPTAGLAPRQARALVETARRETEFGRRTRHPRLIRMLDSVVLSEPGDPALDGAVVLIMERAEYSVRQVLEQDGPGPTESERARLLTEICEGLAHLHGTNWVHGDLKPDNVLIMADGSVRLSDFGLAAELDSTHGTHGYMPPLGTLDYLPPERWRAPLSERGVQVRPSHDIWALGIMIHEMFAGGTSPFPGATPVARGAAVQEYAHGRAPLRLDDAVPSVWRELAADCLAPTHARRAVHTAESLLTRMRRAPAASAGC
;
A
#
# COMPACT_ATOMS: atom_id res chain seq x y z
N MET A 1 -26.32 25.76 40.03
CA MET A 1 -25.02 25.13 39.75
C MET A 1 -25.23 24.24 38.53
N SER A 2 -24.95 24.79 37.34
CA SER A 2 -25.08 24.06 36.08
C SER A 2 -23.82 23.23 35.88
N ALA A 3 -23.96 21.92 35.87
CA ALA A 3 -22.86 21.02 35.54
C ALA A 3 -22.61 21.11 34.02
N SER A 4 -21.48 21.69 33.65
CA SER A 4 -20.97 21.66 32.29
C SER A 4 -20.66 20.21 31.90
N ALA A 5 -21.27 19.72 30.84
CA ALA A 5 -20.94 18.42 30.28
C ALA A 5 -19.46 18.40 29.89
N PRO A 6 -18.73 17.29 30.12
CA PRO A 6 -17.34 17.19 29.68
C PRO A 6 -17.30 17.36 28.16
N ALA A 7 -16.41 18.25 27.68
CA ALA A 7 -16.12 18.39 26.27
C ALA A 7 -15.72 17.02 25.74
N ALA A 8 -16.39 16.56 24.67
CA ALA A 8 -15.99 15.35 23.98
C ALA A 8 -14.52 15.51 23.57
N ALA A 9 -13.72 14.46 23.78
CA ALA A 9 -12.35 14.42 23.28
C ALA A 9 -12.38 14.67 21.77
N PRO A 10 -11.43 15.45 21.22
CA PRO A 10 -11.39 15.70 19.78
C PRO A 10 -11.35 14.36 19.04
N SER A 11 -12.30 14.12 18.18
CA SER A 11 -12.33 12.89 17.38
C SER A 11 -11.33 13.06 16.24
N ASP A 12 -10.29 12.26 16.21
CA ASP A 12 -9.34 12.15 15.07
C ASP A 12 -10.03 11.55 13.83
N GLU A 13 -11.35 11.69 13.70
CA GLU A 13 -12.17 11.10 12.65
C GLU A 13 -13.05 12.16 11.96
N LEU A 14 -13.21 12.00 10.65
CA LEU A 14 -14.16 12.82 9.89
C LEU A 14 -15.59 12.33 10.14
N PRO A 15 -16.52 13.24 10.53
CA PRO A 15 -17.91 12.86 10.71
C PRO A 15 -18.58 12.58 9.35
N ALA A 16 -19.57 11.67 9.35
CA ALA A 16 -20.42 11.46 8.18
C ALA A 16 -21.11 12.77 7.77
N GLY A 17 -21.15 13.04 6.48
CA GLY A 17 -21.69 14.29 5.93
C GLY A 17 -20.68 15.45 5.89
N TYR A 18 -19.45 15.29 6.41
CA TYR A 18 -18.41 16.29 6.31
C TYR A 18 -17.97 16.50 4.84
N LEU A 19 -17.77 17.76 4.46
CA LEU A 19 -17.41 18.12 3.08
C LEU A 19 -15.91 18.27 2.92
N VAL A 20 -15.36 17.53 1.97
CA VAL A 20 -13.96 17.62 1.54
C VAL A 20 -13.93 18.01 0.06
N GLY A 21 -13.77 19.30 -0.23
CA GLY A 21 -13.92 19.83 -1.59
C GLY A 21 -15.29 19.47 -2.17
N ASP A 22 -15.33 18.82 -3.31
CA ASP A 22 -16.55 18.39 -4.00
C ASP A 22 -17.11 17.04 -3.49
N TRP A 23 -16.59 16.52 -2.39
CA TRP A 23 -16.95 15.21 -1.86
C TRP A 23 -17.52 15.28 -0.45
N GLU A 24 -18.49 14.43 -0.19
CA GLU A 24 -19.11 14.26 1.13
C GLU A 24 -18.66 12.92 1.72
N VAL A 25 -18.17 12.94 2.96
CA VAL A 25 -17.81 11.73 3.73
C VAL A 25 -19.06 10.89 3.99
N ALA A 26 -19.03 9.62 3.61
CA ALA A 26 -20.14 8.68 3.83
C ALA A 26 -19.87 7.77 5.03
N GLU A 27 -19.08 6.73 4.85
CA GLU A 27 -18.79 5.72 5.86
C GLU A 27 -17.28 5.44 5.94
N ARG A 28 -16.82 4.96 7.10
CA ARG A 28 -15.45 4.52 7.27
C ARG A 28 -15.26 3.17 6.59
N ILE A 29 -14.21 3.06 5.75
CA ILE A 29 -13.84 1.83 5.04
C ILE A 29 -12.75 1.07 5.79
N ALA A 30 -11.69 1.77 6.23
CA ALA A 30 -10.52 1.14 6.85
C ALA A 30 -9.78 2.10 7.79
N ASN A 31 -9.03 1.52 8.73
CA ASN A 31 -8.01 2.22 9.50
C ASN A 31 -6.64 1.71 9.04
N GLY A 32 -5.77 2.61 8.61
CA GLY A 32 -4.39 2.31 8.27
C GLY A 32 -3.40 2.90 9.27
N GLY A 33 -2.16 2.46 9.22
CA GLY A 33 -1.09 3.00 10.09
C GLY A 33 -0.81 4.49 9.91
N TRP A 34 -1.27 5.07 8.81
CA TRP A 34 -1.07 6.49 8.45
C TRP A 34 -2.35 7.32 8.47
N GLY A 35 -3.50 6.75 8.83
CA GLY A 35 -4.75 7.46 8.86
C GLY A 35 -5.96 6.59 8.55
N THR A 36 -7.12 7.22 8.51
CA THR A 36 -8.42 6.56 8.30
C THR A 36 -8.91 6.77 6.88
N VAL A 37 -9.47 5.73 6.26
CA VAL A 37 -10.03 5.78 4.91
C VAL A 37 -11.55 5.75 4.98
N TYR A 38 -12.18 6.69 4.28
CA TYR A 38 -13.64 6.82 4.19
C TYR A 38 -14.11 6.64 2.74
N ALA A 39 -15.34 6.17 2.58
CA ALA A 39 -16.06 6.31 1.33
C ALA A 39 -16.47 7.79 1.15
N GLY A 40 -16.24 8.31 -0.06
CA GLY A 40 -16.70 9.61 -0.48
C GLY A 40 -17.75 9.50 -1.58
N ARG A 41 -18.75 10.36 -1.53
CA ARG A 41 -19.74 10.54 -2.60
C ARG A 41 -19.72 11.99 -3.08
N PRO A 42 -20.13 12.29 -4.32
CA PRO A 42 -20.23 13.68 -4.77
C PRO A 42 -21.09 14.51 -3.82
N ALA A 43 -20.58 15.67 -3.41
CA ALA A 43 -21.34 16.62 -2.61
C ALA A 43 -22.56 17.10 -3.40
N ARG A 44 -23.72 17.12 -2.78
CA ARG A 44 -24.92 17.64 -3.43
C ARG A 44 -24.86 19.15 -3.53
N PRO A 45 -25.27 19.76 -4.66
CA PRO A 45 -25.46 21.19 -4.72
C PRO A 45 -26.42 21.65 -3.64
N ARG A 46 -26.07 22.70 -2.90
CA ARG A 46 -26.97 23.27 -1.88
C ARG A 46 -28.29 23.70 -2.54
N GLY A 47 -29.40 23.05 -2.22
CA GLY A 47 -30.78 23.45 -2.64
C GLY A 47 -31.52 22.46 -3.54
N GLU A 48 -30.98 21.29 -3.89
CA GLU A 48 -31.74 20.25 -4.60
C GLU A 48 -32.42 19.28 -3.61
N GLU A 49 -33.76 19.21 -3.69
CA GLU A 49 -34.51 18.16 -3.00
C GLU A 49 -34.20 16.76 -3.53
N PRO A 50 -34.31 15.69 -2.71
CA PRO A 50 -34.01 14.34 -3.12
C PRO A 50 -34.97 13.90 -4.23
N ARG A 51 -34.51 13.94 -5.48
CA ARG A 51 -35.20 13.29 -6.60
C ARG A 51 -35.20 11.79 -6.34
N GLY A 52 -36.42 11.23 -6.36
CA GLY A 52 -36.69 9.83 -6.05
C GLY A 52 -35.73 8.86 -6.75
N ARG A 53 -35.45 7.76 -6.06
CA ARG A 53 -34.59 6.63 -6.54
C ARG A 53 -35.06 6.11 -7.91
N SER A 54 -34.56 6.66 -8.99
CA SER A 54 -34.69 6.05 -10.31
C SER A 54 -33.44 6.36 -11.12
N GLY A 55 -32.61 5.36 -11.27
CA GLY A 55 -31.42 5.38 -12.10
C GLY A 55 -30.18 4.98 -11.30
N ARG A 56 -29.75 3.71 -11.44
CA ARG A 56 -28.42 3.25 -11.07
C ARG A 56 -27.37 3.87 -12.03
N GLY A 57 -27.19 5.18 -11.93
CA GLY A 57 -25.93 5.78 -12.31
C GLY A 57 -24.94 5.37 -11.24
N HIS A 58 -23.85 4.73 -11.58
CA HIS A 58 -22.73 4.56 -10.69
C HIS A 58 -22.21 5.97 -10.37
N GLU A 59 -22.76 6.61 -9.32
CA GLU A 59 -22.13 7.79 -8.74
C GLU A 59 -20.69 7.38 -8.47
N LYS A 60 -19.75 8.13 -9.05
CA LYS A 60 -18.32 7.84 -8.93
C LYS A 60 -17.92 7.91 -7.46
N ALA A 61 -18.06 6.79 -6.75
CA ALA A 61 -17.60 6.68 -5.37
C ALA A 61 -16.07 6.82 -5.34
N VAL A 62 -15.57 7.56 -4.36
CA VAL A 62 -14.14 7.77 -4.13
C VAL A 62 -13.74 7.23 -2.76
N ALA A 63 -12.45 7.02 -2.56
CA ALA A 63 -11.87 6.84 -1.24
C ALA A 63 -11.21 8.15 -0.79
N LEU A 64 -11.46 8.52 0.47
CA LEU A 64 -10.93 9.70 1.14
C LEU A 64 -9.99 9.21 2.25
N LYS A 65 -8.68 9.29 2.05
CA LYS A 65 -7.67 8.92 3.05
C LYS A 65 -7.35 10.16 3.89
N PHE A 66 -7.85 10.18 5.12
CA PHE A 66 -7.63 11.24 6.09
C PHE A 66 -6.33 11.02 6.85
N LEU A 67 -5.45 12.01 6.81
CA LEU A 67 -4.14 12.03 7.44
C LEU A 67 -4.14 13.13 8.50
N PRO A 68 -4.37 12.81 9.79
CA PRO A 68 -4.41 13.82 10.85
C PRO A 68 -3.02 14.43 11.08
N THR A 69 -2.99 15.73 11.35
CA THR A 69 -1.78 16.46 11.77
C THR A 69 -1.82 16.86 13.23
N ALA A 70 -2.96 16.68 13.89
CA ALA A 70 -3.13 16.95 15.32
C ALA A 70 -2.13 16.14 16.14
N GLY A 71 -1.52 16.76 17.14
CA GLY A 71 -0.50 16.12 17.99
C GLY A 71 0.88 15.95 17.37
N LEU A 72 1.06 16.25 16.06
CA LEU A 72 2.37 16.25 15.44
C LEU A 72 3.15 17.53 15.72
N ALA A 73 4.47 17.40 15.89
CA ALA A 73 5.32 18.59 15.90
C ALA A 73 5.22 19.35 14.55
N PRO A 74 5.36 20.69 14.52
CA PRO A 74 5.18 21.48 13.29
C PRO A 74 6.03 21.04 12.10
N ARG A 75 7.21 20.48 12.34
CA ARG A 75 8.06 19.90 11.27
C ARG A 75 7.48 18.61 10.72
N GLN A 76 6.91 17.76 11.59
CA GLN A 76 6.28 16.48 11.18
C GLN A 76 5.00 16.75 10.39
N ALA A 77 4.14 17.66 10.85
CA ALA A 77 2.93 18.06 10.12
C ALA A 77 3.26 18.57 8.70
N ARG A 78 4.26 19.47 8.59
CA ARG A 78 4.71 19.95 7.27
C ARG A 78 5.26 18.82 6.39
N ALA A 79 6.03 17.90 6.95
CA ALA A 79 6.56 16.75 6.21
C ALA A 79 5.43 15.83 5.71
N LEU A 80 4.36 15.63 6.49
CA LEU A 80 3.19 14.85 6.10
C LEU A 80 2.45 15.52 4.93
N VAL A 81 2.18 16.84 5.03
CA VAL A 81 1.55 17.61 3.94
C VAL A 81 2.37 17.52 2.65
N GLU A 82 3.69 17.67 2.75
CA GLU A 82 4.58 17.59 1.58
C GLU A 82 4.64 16.17 0.99
N THR A 83 4.59 15.14 1.83
CA THR A 83 4.51 13.75 1.40
C THR A 83 3.20 13.49 0.65
N ALA A 84 2.07 13.92 1.19
CA ALA A 84 0.76 13.78 0.56
C ALA A 84 0.68 14.53 -0.78
N ARG A 85 1.29 15.71 -0.86
CA ARG A 85 1.37 16.48 -2.11
C ARG A 85 2.18 15.73 -3.18
N ARG A 86 3.34 15.19 -2.81
CA ARG A 86 4.18 14.38 -3.72
C ARG A 86 3.46 13.12 -4.18
N GLU A 87 2.77 12.43 -3.28
CA GLU A 87 1.96 11.26 -3.61
C GLU A 87 0.88 11.61 -4.65
N THR A 88 0.17 12.72 -4.44
CA THR A 88 -0.86 13.18 -5.37
C THR A 88 -0.27 13.55 -6.74
N GLU A 89 0.86 14.27 -6.76
CA GLU A 89 1.54 14.64 -8.00
C GLU A 89 2.05 13.42 -8.75
N PHE A 90 2.66 12.47 -8.04
CA PHE A 90 3.09 11.18 -8.58
C PHE A 90 1.92 10.45 -9.23
N GLY A 91 0.83 10.21 -8.50
CA GLY A 91 -0.34 9.48 -8.99
C GLY A 91 -1.09 10.20 -10.14
N ARG A 92 -0.94 11.53 -10.28
CA ARG A 92 -1.45 12.29 -11.43
C ARG A 92 -0.59 12.13 -12.68
N ARG A 93 0.73 12.00 -12.51
CA ARG A 93 1.70 11.86 -13.61
C ARG A 93 1.81 10.42 -14.10
N THR A 94 1.76 9.46 -13.17
CA THR A 94 2.01 8.04 -13.43
C THR A 94 0.69 7.30 -13.59
N ARG A 95 0.06 7.42 -14.76
CA ARG A 95 -1.21 6.72 -15.06
C ARG A 95 -0.94 5.34 -15.62
N HIS A 96 -1.32 4.31 -14.87
CA HIS A 96 -1.25 2.92 -15.32
C HIS A 96 -2.44 2.11 -14.79
N PRO A 97 -2.98 1.12 -15.53
CA PRO A 97 -4.11 0.32 -15.07
C PRO A 97 -3.84 -0.49 -13.79
N ARG A 98 -2.59 -0.63 -13.36
CA ARG A 98 -2.20 -1.33 -12.12
C ARG A 98 -1.77 -0.37 -10.99
N LEU A 99 -2.00 0.93 -11.13
CA LEU A 99 -1.75 1.92 -10.09
C LEU A 99 -3.06 2.61 -9.72
N ILE A 100 -3.26 2.86 -8.42
CA ILE A 100 -4.44 3.58 -7.94
C ILE A 100 -4.44 5.00 -8.52
N ARG A 101 -5.57 5.44 -9.03
CA ARG A 101 -5.71 6.78 -9.58
C ARG A 101 -5.94 7.79 -8.48
N MET A 102 -4.97 8.68 -8.28
CA MET A 102 -5.13 9.85 -7.43
C MET A 102 -5.95 10.91 -8.16
N LEU A 103 -6.96 11.45 -7.50
CA LEU A 103 -7.85 12.48 -8.04
C LEU A 103 -7.42 13.85 -7.55
N ASP A 104 -7.25 14.02 -6.23
CA ASP A 104 -6.87 15.26 -5.61
C ASP A 104 -6.28 15.07 -4.20
N SER A 105 -5.84 16.17 -3.59
CA SER A 105 -5.55 16.27 -2.17
C SER A 105 -6.03 17.63 -1.64
N VAL A 106 -6.59 17.62 -0.44
CA VAL A 106 -7.12 18.81 0.23
C VAL A 106 -6.46 18.94 1.59
N VAL A 107 -5.97 20.11 1.92
CA VAL A 107 -5.57 20.47 3.30
C VAL A 107 -6.79 21.13 3.93
N LEU A 108 -7.28 20.58 5.04
CA LEU A 108 -8.43 21.11 5.74
C LEU A 108 -8.07 22.41 6.45
N SER A 109 -9.01 23.37 6.46
CA SER A 109 -8.85 24.63 7.17
C SER A 109 -10.04 24.78 8.12
N GLU A 110 -9.86 24.35 9.35
CA GLU A 110 -10.89 24.30 10.41
C GLU A 110 -10.35 24.92 11.70
N PRO A 111 -10.15 26.26 11.75
CA PRO A 111 -9.50 26.91 12.90
C PRO A 111 -10.25 26.70 14.23
N GLY A 112 -11.53 26.31 14.17
CA GLY A 112 -12.36 25.97 15.34
C GLY A 112 -12.23 24.53 15.81
N ASP A 113 -11.59 23.65 15.03
CA ASP A 113 -11.38 22.24 15.36
C ASP A 113 -9.91 21.85 15.18
N PRO A 114 -9.12 21.89 16.26
CA PRO A 114 -7.69 21.56 16.21
C PRO A 114 -7.37 20.12 15.78
N ALA A 115 -8.35 19.20 15.80
CA ALA A 115 -8.16 17.83 15.32
C ALA A 115 -8.20 17.77 13.79
N LEU A 116 -8.93 18.66 13.15
CA LEU A 116 -9.11 18.71 11.69
C LEU A 116 -8.23 19.77 11.04
N ASP A 117 -7.89 20.86 11.73
CA ASP A 117 -7.15 21.97 11.14
C ASP A 117 -5.75 21.55 10.70
N GLY A 118 -5.44 21.79 9.43
CA GLY A 118 -4.18 21.38 8.80
C GLY A 118 -4.09 19.91 8.40
N ALA A 119 -5.11 19.09 8.71
CA ALA A 119 -5.13 17.69 8.27
C ALA A 119 -5.21 17.60 6.75
N VAL A 120 -4.67 16.49 6.18
CA VAL A 120 -4.68 16.27 4.74
C VAL A 120 -5.65 15.16 4.39
N VAL A 121 -6.44 15.36 3.35
CA VAL A 121 -7.28 14.31 2.77
C VAL A 121 -6.84 14.03 1.34
N LEU A 122 -6.38 12.80 1.08
CA LEU A 122 -6.10 12.30 -0.25
C LEU A 122 -7.40 11.75 -0.86
N ILE A 123 -7.70 12.15 -2.09
CA ILE A 123 -8.88 11.73 -2.83
C ILE A 123 -8.45 10.82 -3.96
N MET A 124 -8.93 9.58 -3.99
CA MET A 124 -8.54 8.57 -4.95
C MET A 124 -9.72 7.72 -5.40
N GLU A 125 -9.55 6.94 -6.47
CA GLU A 125 -10.55 5.95 -6.87
C GLU A 125 -10.79 4.94 -5.73
N ARG A 126 -12.04 4.47 -5.62
CA ARG A 126 -12.44 3.52 -4.57
C ARG A 126 -12.20 2.10 -5.03
N ALA A 127 -11.51 1.33 -4.20
CA ALA A 127 -11.41 -0.13 -4.32
C ALA A 127 -12.47 -0.80 -3.45
N GLU A 128 -12.71 -2.09 -3.70
CA GLU A 128 -13.63 -2.90 -2.89
C GLU A 128 -12.95 -3.39 -1.62
N TYR A 129 -11.72 -3.92 -1.72
CA TYR A 129 -10.94 -4.45 -0.60
C TYR A 129 -9.44 -4.50 -0.93
N SER A 130 -8.62 -4.81 0.06
CA SER A 130 -7.18 -5.03 -0.09
C SER A 130 -6.86 -6.53 -0.16
N VAL A 131 -5.67 -6.86 -0.68
CA VAL A 131 -5.15 -8.23 -0.62
C VAL A 131 -4.98 -8.70 0.83
N ARG A 132 -4.72 -7.80 1.78
CA ARG A 132 -4.70 -8.13 3.21
C ARG A 132 -6.04 -8.73 3.65
N GLN A 133 -7.15 -8.10 3.32
CA GLN A 133 -8.48 -8.59 3.64
C GLN A 133 -8.78 -9.94 2.99
N VAL A 134 -8.25 -10.21 1.79
CA VAL A 134 -8.34 -11.53 1.15
C VAL A 134 -7.60 -12.60 1.92
N LEU A 135 -6.41 -12.27 2.44
CA LEU A 135 -5.58 -13.21 3.22
C LEU A 135 -6.14 -13.49 4.62
N GLU A 136 -6.89 -12.55 5.20
CA GLU A 136 -7.47 -12.63 6.54
C GLU A 136 -8.92 -13.10 6.56
N GLN A 137 -9.54 -13.28 5.38
CA GLN A 137 -10.94 -13.67 5.28
C GLN A 137 -11.13 -15.12 5.74
N ASP A 138 -12.09 -15.33 6.64
CA ASP A 138 -12.55 -16.66 7.01
C ASP A 138 -13.29 -17.31 5.82
N GLY A 139 -12.86 -18.52 5.41
CA GLY A 139 -13.50 -19.27 4.33
C GLY A 139 -12.54 -19.80 3.29
N PRO A 140 -13.06 -20.37 2.20
CA PRO A 140 -12.22 -20.80 1.09
C PRO A 140 -11.58 -19.57 0.44
N GLY A 141 -10.28 -19.41 0.65
CA GLY A 141 -9.50 -18.33 0.01
C GLY A 141 -9.54 -18.43 -1.52
N PRO A 142 -8.90 -17.49 -2.21
CA PRO A 142 -8.84 -17.49 -3.67
C PRO A 142 -8.22 -18.80 -4.18
N THR A 143 -8.68 -19.24 -5.33
CA THR A 143 -8.13 -20.41 -6.04
C THR A 143 -6.67 -20.16 -6.43
N GLU A 144 -5.92 -21.20 -6.73
CA GLU A 144 -4.53 -21.08 -7.21
C GLU A 144 -4.44 -20.17 -8.45
N SER A 145 -5.37 -20.30 -9.39
CA SER A 145 -5.43 -19.45 -10.57
C SER A 145 -5.68 -17.97 -10.25
N GLU A 146 -6.55 -17.68 -9.29
CA GLU A 146 -6.79 -16.31 -8.83
C GLU A 146 -5.57 -15.72 -8.12
N ARG A 147 -4.91 -16.50 -7.26
CA ARG A 147 -3.64 -16.09 -6.61
C ARG A 147 -2.56 -15.78 -7.64
N ALA A 148 -2.40 -16.66 -8.63
CA ALA A 148 -1.46 -16.47 -9.74
C ALA A 148 -1.77 -15.20 -10.54
N ARG A 149 -3.05 -14.94 -10.84
CA ARG A 149 -3.50 -13.72 -11.52
C ARG A 149 -3.18 -12.47 -10.69
N LEU A 150 -3.57 -12.46 -9.41
CA LEU A 150 -3.32 -11.32 -8.52
C LEU A 150 -1.82 -11.00 -8.44
N LEU A 151 -0.95 -12.00 -8.22
CA LEU A 151 0.50 -11.83 -8.16
C LEU A 151 1.08 -11.34 -9.48
N THR A 152 0.56 -11.82 -10.60
CA THR A 152 0.98 -11.36 -11.94
C THR A 152 0.63 -9.89 -12.15
N GLU A 153 -0.57 -9.47 -11.75
CA GLU A 153 -1.03 -8.08 -11.86
C GLU A 153 -0.25 -7.14 -10.91
N ILE A 154 0.10 -7.61 -9.69
CA ILE A 154 1.00 -6.88 -8.78
C ILE A 154 2.37 -6.66 -9.45
N CYS A 155 2.94 -7.73 -10.00
CA CYS A 155 4.23 -7.66 -10.68
C CYS A 155 4.20 -6.76 -11.93
N GLU A 156 3.08 -6.70 -12.64
CA GLU A 156 2.85 -5.79 -13.78
C GLU A 156 2.89 -4.31 -13.32
N GLY A 157 2.27 -3.99 -12.18
CA GLY A 157 2.35 -2.66 -11.56
C GLY A 157 3.78 -2.29 -11.17
N LEU A 158 4.51 -3.22 -10.56
CA LEU A 158 5.92 -3.02 -10.20
C LEU A 158 6.82 -2.85 -11.43
N ALA A 159 6.62 -3.65 -12.48
CA ALA A 159 7.38 -3.52 -13.72
C ALA A 159 7.21 -2.12 -14.34
N HIS A 160 5.98 -1.57 -14.30
CA HIS A 160 5.73 -0.20 -14.73
C HIS A 160 6.45 0.83 -13.86
N LEU A 161 6.36 0.73 -12.52
CA LEU A 161 7.03 1.64 -11.60
C LEU A 161 8.54 1.65 -11.83
N HIS A 162 9.16 0.47 -11.84
CA HIS A 162 10.60 0.33 -12.04
C HIS A 162 11.03 0.81 -13.43
N GLY A 163 10.23 0.55 -14.48
CA GLY A 163 10.47 1.03 -15.84
C GLY A 163 10.36 2.54 -16.00
N THR A 164 9.66 3.22 -15.10
CA THR A 164 9.56 4.68 -15.02
C THR A 164 10.47 5.30 -13.95
N ASN A 165 11.47 4.54 -13.49
CA ASN A 165 12.46 4.94 -12.49
C ASN A 165 11.87 5.24 -11.09
N TRP A 166 10.83 4.53 -10.70
CA TRP A 166 10.25 4.65 -9.35
C TRP A 166 10.35 3.34 -8.59
N VAL A 167 10.51 3.44 -7.27
CA VAL A 167 10.44 2.33 -6.31
C VAL A 167 9.22 2.59 -5.43
N HIS A 168 8.40 1.56 -5.19
CA HIS A 168 7.23 1.69 -4.31
C HIS A 168 7.64 1.96 -2.85
N GLY A 169 8.57 1.16 -2.33
CA GLY A 169 9.19 1.35 -1.03
C GLY A 169 8.40 0.85 0.18
N ASP A 170 7.09 0.59 0.04
CA ASP A 170 6.23 0.00 1.08
C ASP A 170 5.22 -1.00 0.49
N LEU A 171 5.69 -1.87 -0.43
CA LEU A 171 4.84 -2.90 -1.00
C LEU A 171 4.45 -3.92 0.08
N LYS A 172 3.16 -4.16 0.23
CA LYS A 172 2.56 -5.11 1.17
C LYS A 172 1.11 -5.39 0.78
N PRO A 173 0.46 -6.45 1.30
CA PRO A 173 -0.93 -6.78 0.98
C PRO A 173 -1.94 -5.66 1.27
N ASP A 174 -1.68 -4.82 2.27
CA ASP A 174 -2.52 -3.67 2.60
C ASP A 174 -2.54 -2.60 1.50
N ASN A 175 -1.42 -2.44 0.79
CA ASN A 175 -1.22 -1.44 -0.26
C ASN A 175 -1.51 -2.00 -1.66
N VAL A 176 -2.03 -3.22 -1.75
CA VAL A 176 -2.52 -3.84 -2.98
C VAL A 176 -4.03 -3.93 -2.92
N LEU A 177 -4.69 -3.15 -3.73
CA LEU A 177 -6.14 -2.98 -3.73
C LEU A 177 -6.77 -3.78 -4.88
N ILE A 178 -7.96 -4.31 -4.63
CA ILE A 178 -8.77 -5.03 -5.61
C ILE A 178 -9.99 -4.19 -5.92
N MET A 179 -10.16 -3.90 -7.21
CA MET A 179 -11.23 -3.06 -7.73
C MET A 179 -12.51 -3.88 -7.95
N ALA A 180 -13.64 -3.22 -8.18
CA ALA A 180 -14.94 -3.86 -8.43
C ALA A 180 -14.94 -4.81 -9.65
N ASP A 181 -14.04 -4.59 -10.61
CA ASP A 181 -13.84 -5.48 -11.77
C ASP A 181 -12.88 -6.65 -11.49
N GLY A 182 -12.42 -6.77 -10.23
CA GLY A 182 -11.44 -7.75 -9.77
C GLY A 182 -9.99 -7.45 -10.15
N SER A 183 -9.70 -6.33 -10.82
CA SER A 183 -8.34 -5.94 -11.18
C SER A 183 -7.56 -5.41 -9.97
N VAL A 184 -6.23 -5.58 -10.00
CA VAL A 184 -5.32 -5.09 -8.97
C VAL A 184 -4.87 -3.66 -9.24
N ARG A 185 -4.74 -2.87 -8.15
CA ARG A 185 -4.09 -1.55 -8.13
C ARG A 185 -3.08 -1.49 -6.98
N LEU A 186 -1.85 -1.06 -7.28
CA LEU A 186 -0.90 -0.65 -6.24
C LEU A 186 -1.29 0.73 -5.71
N SER A 187 -1.17 0.94 -4.42
CA SER A 187 -1.59 2.17 -3.72
C SER A 187 -0.60 2.56 -2.64
N ASP A 188 -0.80 3.74 -2.05
CA ASP A 188 0.03 4.28 -0.96
C ASP A 188 1.47 4.57 -1.40
N PHE A 189 1.63 5.56 -2.27
CA PHE A 189 2.92 6.02 -2.79
C PHE A 189 3.64 7.03 -1.87
N GLY A 190 3.18 7.19 -0.63
CA GLY A 190 3.76 8.13 0.34
C GLY A 190 5.24 7.87 0.64
N LEU A 191 5.70 6.63 0.46
CA LEU A 191 7.10 6.24 0.57
C LEU A 191 7.77 5.98 -0.78
N ALA A 192 7.09 6.21 -1.90
CA ALA A 192 7.67 6.00 -3.22
C ALA A 192 8.85 6.95 -3.46
N ALA A 193 9.90 6.41 -4.05
CA ALA A 193 11.13 7.13 -4.31
C ALA A 193 11.50 7.08 -5.79
N GLU A 194 11.78 8.26 -6.37
CA GLU A 194 12.39 8.34 -7.69
C GLU A 194 13.85 7.91 -7.64
N LEU A 195 14.27 7.11 -8.61
CA LEU A 195 15.67 6.70 -8.72
C LEU A 195 16.53 7.90 -9.13
N ASP A 196 17.72 8.00 -8.53
CA ASP A 196 18.67 9.07 -8.81
C ASP A 196 18.96 9.14 -10.32
N SER A 197 18.67 10.28 -10.94
CA SER A 197 18.80 10.49 -12.38
C SER A 197 20.22 10.32 -12.91
N THR A 198 21.22 10.41 -12.02
CA THR A 198 22.64 10.29 -12.40
C THR A 198 23.07 8.84 -12.59
N HIS A 199 22.50 7.91 -11.83
CA HIS A 199 22.92 6.49 -11.82
C HIS A 199 21.75 5.50 -12.02
N GLY A 200 20.49 5.91 -11.81
CA GLY A 200 19.28 5.10 -12.01
C GLY A 200 19.16 3.84 -11.15
N THR A 201 20.05 3.67 -10.16
CA THR A 201 20.18 2.42 -9.40
C THR A 201 19.53 2.46 -8.02
N HIS A 202 19.28 3.64 -7.48
CA HIS A 202 18.69 3.84 -6.15
C HIS A 202 18.06 5.22 -6.00
N GLY A 203 17.11 5.32 -5.06
CA GLY A 203 16.52 6.55 -4.58
C GLY A 203 16.68 6.67 -3.07
N TYR A 204 16.02 7.66 -2.48
CA TYR A 204 16.01 7.88 -1.03
C TYR A 204 14.57 8.06 -0.54
N MET A 205 14.27 7.45 0.61
CA MET A 205 12.97 7.53 1.26
C MET A 205 13.14 7.77 2.77
N PRO A 206 12.10 8.24 3.49
CA PRO A 206 12.13 8.29 4.95
C PRO A 206 12.50 6.93 5.55
N PRO A 207 13.07 6.86 6.76
CA PRO A 207 13.43 5.60 7.45
C PRO A 207 12.17 4.94 8.04
N LEU A 208 11.16 4.80 7.22
CA LEU A 208 9.84 4.26 7.51
C LEU A 208 9.60 3.03 6.64
N GLY A 209 8.53 2.34 6.88
CA GLY A 209 8.11 1.15 6.15
C GLY A 209 7.61 0.07 7.10
N THR A 210 6.94 -0.91 6.53
CA THR A 210 6.36 -2.03 7.30
C THR A 210 7.43 -3.07 7.57
N LEU A 211 7.79 -3.27 8.83
CA LEU A 211 8.92 -4.10 9.26
C LEU A 211 8.93 -5.50 8.63
N ASP A 212 7.77 -6.12 8.50
CA ASP A 212 7.63 -7.48 7.97
C ASP A 212 8.05 -7.64 6.51
N TYR A 213 8.06 -6.54 5.75
CA TYR A 213 8.41 -6.53 4.32
C TYR A 213 9.76 -5.89 4.04
N LEU A 214 10.51 -5.49 5.09
CA LEU A 214 11.83 -4.88 4.92
C LEU A 214 12.89 -5.92 4.54
N PRO A 215 13.67 -5.68 3.45
CA PRO A 215 14.78 -6.54 3.09
C PRO A 215 15.94 -6.43 4.08
N PRO A 216 16.84 -7.43 4.12
CA PRO A 216 17.93 -7.51 5.11
C PRO A 216 18.78 -6.24 5.22
N GLU A 217 19.08 -5.60 4.11
CA GLU A 217 19.92 -4.40 4.05
C GLU A 217 19.25 -3.19 4.69
N ARG A 218 17.92 -3.15 4.76
CA ARG A 218 17.16 -2.03 5.34
C ARG A 218 17.23 -2.00 6.86
N TRP A 219 17.38 -3.13 7.51
CA TRP A 219 17.50 -3.23 8.96
C TRP A 219 18.76 -2.55 9.53
N ARG A 220 19.79 -2.35 8.69
CA ARG A 220 21.07 -1.74 9.07
C ARG A 220 21.44 -0.57 8.17
N ALA A 221 20.51 -0.08 7.37
CA ALA A 221 20.79 1.00 6.44
C ALA A 221 21.18 2.28 7.19
N PRO A 222 22.28 2.93 6.81
CA PRO A 222 22.66 4.19 7.40
C PRO A 222 21.64 5.27 7.03
N LEU A 223 21.30 6.10 8.01
CA LEU A 223 20.48 7.28 7.79
C LEU A 223 21.36 8.40 7.25
N SER A 224 20.98 8.97 6.11
CA SER A 224 21.60 10.17 5.55
C SER A 224 20.66 11.38 5.68
N GLU A 225 21.17 12.57 5.34
CA GLU A 225 20.32 13.78 5.26
C GLU A 225 19.18 13.64 4.24
N ARG A 226 19.36 12.82 3.20
CA ARG A 226 18.36 12.49 2.17
C ARG A 226 17.40 11.36 2.60
N GLY A 227 17.63 10.73 3.74
CA GLY A 227 16.90 9.56 4.21
C GLY A 227 17.70 8.26 4.05
N VAL A 228 16.98 7.15 3.87
CA VAL A 228 17.56 5.81 3.70
C VAL A 228 17.55 5.43 2.22
N GLN A 229 18.66 4.86 1.75
CA GLN A 229 18.77 4.40 0.37
C GLN A 229 17.82 3.23 0.09
N VAL A 230 17.09 3.31 -1.03
CA VAL A 230 16.17 2.27 -1.52
C VAL A 230 16.49 1.94 -2.99
N ARG A 231 16.21 0.71 -3.40
CA ARG A 231 16.43 0.19 -4.75
C ARG A 231 15.21 -0.60 -5.22
N PRO A 232 15.02 -0.81 -6.52
CA PRO A 232 13.97 -1.70 -7.04
C PRO A 232 13.97 -3.09 -6.38
N SER A 233 15.13 -3.63 -6.02
CA SER A 233 15.28 -4.90 -5.30
C SER A 233 14.62 -4.91 -3.90
N HIS A 234 14.24 -3.77 -3.35
CA HIS A 234 13.43 -3.65 -2.14
C HIS A 234 12.01 -4.19 -2.39
N ASP A 235 11.36 -3.70 -3.45
CA ASP A 235 10.01 -4.15 -3.82
C ASP A 235 10.02 -5.61 -4.26
N ILE A 236 11.11 -6.08 -4.90
CA ILE A 236 11.28 -7.49 -5.26
C ILE A 236 11.29 -8.38 -4.01
N TRP A 237 11.97 -7.97 -2.93
CA TRP A 237 11.92 -8.69 -1.66
C TRP A 237 10.50 -8.77 -1.10
N ALA A 238 9.79 -7.65 -1.04
CA ALA A 238 8.42 -7.60 -0.58
C ALA A 238 7.49 -8.48 -1.43
N LEU A 239 7.66 -8.47 -2.75
CA LEU A 239 6.95 -9.38 -3.67
C LEU A 239 7.21 -10.85 -3.32
N GLY A 240 8.45 -11.23 -2.98
CA GLY A 240 8.80 -12.59 -2.56
C GLY A 240 8.07 -13.04 -1.30
N ILE A 241 7.96 -12.16 -0.31
CA ILE A 241 7.15 -12.41 0.91
C ILE A 241 5.69 -12.59 0.52
N MET A 242 5.12 -11.70 -0.29
CA MET A 242 3.73 -11.76 -0.73
C MET A 242 3.43 -13.01 -1.55
N ILE A 243 4.35 -13.50 -2.38
CA ILE A 243 4.19 -14.77 -3.09
C ILE A 243 4.01 -15.91 -2.07
N HIS A 244 4.85 -15.98 -1.05
CA HIS A 244 4.73 -16.98 -0.01
C HIS A 244 3.41 -16.85 0.75
N GLU A 245 3.09 -15.66 1.28
CA GLU A 245 1.87 -15.42 2.06
C GLU A 245 0.60 -15.79 1.27
N MET A 246 0.58 -15.49 -0.02
CA MET A 246 -0.59 -15.76 -0.87
C MET A 246 -0.94 -17.26 -0.94
N PHE A 247 0.05 -18.14 -0.90
CA PHE A 247 -0.18 -19.59 -0.95
C PHE A 247 -0.12 -20.28 0.43
N ALA A 248 0.57 -19.67 1.39
CA ALA A 248 0.76 -20.19 2.73
C ALA A 248 -0.22 -19.61 3.79
N GLY A 249 -1.43 -19.20 3.36
CA GLY A 249 -2.47 -18.71 4.27
C GLY A 249 -2.10 -17.47 5.05
N GLY A 250 -1.38 -16.51 4.44
CA GLY A 250 -0.98 -15.26 5.06
C GLY A 250 0.23 -15.38 6.02
N THR A 251 0.86 -16.56 6.13
CA THR A 251 2.00 -16.74 7.01
C THR A 251 3.30 -16.23 6.39
N SER A 252 4.15 -15.60 7.20
CA SER A 252 5.48 -15.11 6.75
C SER A 252 6.44 -16.27 6.49
N PRO A 253 7.34 -16.20 5.47
CA PRO A 253 8.41 -17.18 5.28
C PRO A 253 9.50 -17.11 6.36
N PHE A 254 9.48 -16.08 7.20
CA PHE A 254 10.43 -15.92 8.30
C PHE A 254 9.74 -16.11 9.65
N PRO A 255 10.27 -17.01 10.53
CA PRO A 255 9.64 -17.33 11.81
C PRO A 255 9.73 -16.14 12.78
N GLY A 256 8.69 -15.98 13.61
CA GLY A 256 8.64 -14.99 14.69
C GLY A 256 7.22 -14.51 14.99
N ALA A 257 6.89 -14.42 16.28
CA ALA A 257 5.58 -13.96 16.74
C ALA A 257 5.39 -12.44 16.58
N THR A 258 6.46 -11.69 16.45
CA THR A 258 6.44 -10.22 16.30
C THR A 258 7.23 -9.80 15.05
N PRO A 259 6.95 -8.61 14.48
CA PRO A 259 7.72 -8.08 13.36
C PRO A 259 9.23 -8.00 13.65
N VAL A 260 9.62 -7.65 14.88
CA VAL A 260 11.03 -7.59 15.30
C VAL A 260 11.67 -8.99 15.31
N ALA A 261 10.95 -10.01 15.80
CA ALA A 261 11.43 -11.39 15.80
C ALA A 261 11.60 -11.91 14.37
N ARG A 262 10.65 -11.62 13.46
CA ARG A 262 10.77 -11.95 12.04
C ARG A 262 11.96 -11.22 11.39
N GLY A 263 12.19 -9.96 11.72
CA GLY A 263 13.36 -9.21 11.27
C GLY A 263 14.68 -9.84 11.73
N ALA A 264 14.75 -10.36 12.96
CA ALA A 264 15.90 -11.11 13.43
C ALA A 264 16.12 -12.39 12.59
N ALA A 265 15.05 -13.12 12.29
CA ALA A 265 15.13 -14.30 11.41
C ALA A 265 15.59 -13.95 9.98
N VAL A 266 15.14 -12.81 9.43
CA VAL A 266 15.64 -12.26 8.15
C VAL A 266 17.15 -12.02 8.22
N GLN A 267 17.67 -11.47 9.32
CA GLN A 267 19.11 -11.24 9.49
C GLN A 267 19.90 -12.55 9.63
N GLU A 268 19.39 -13.54 10.35
CA GLU A 268 20.02 -14.87 10.44
C GLU A 268 20.10 -15.54 9.06
N TYR A 269 19.03 -15.47 8.28
CA TYR A 269 19.02 -15.93 6.89
C TYR A 269 20.04 -15.20 6.02
N ALA A 270 20.06 -13.87 6.06
CA ALA A 270 20.94 -13.05 5.24
C ALA A 270 22.43 -13.30 5.54
N HIS A 271 22.78 -13.72 6.76
CA HIS A 271 24.12 -14.09 7.17
C HIS A 271 24.45 -15.58 6.92
N GLY A 272 23.55 -16.34 6.31
CA GLY A 272 23.75 -17.77 6.06
C GLY A 272 23.69 -18.66 7.31
N ARG A 273 23.15 -18.15 8.44
CA ARG A 273 23.01 -18.90 9.70
C ARG A 273 21.71 -19.69 9.78
N ALA A 274 20.72 -19.35 8.95
CA ALA A 274 19.48 -20.08 8.80
C ALA A 274 19.14 -20.24 7.31
N PRO A 275 18.55 -21.38 6.90
CA PRO A 275 18.06 -21.54 5.52
C PRO A 275 16.74 -20.80 5.30
N LEU A 276 16.47 -20.39 4.05
CA LEU A 276 15.12 -19.98 3.64
C LEU A 276 14.22 -21.22 3.64
N ARG A 277 13.09 -21.15 4.32
CA ARG A 277 12.08 -22.20 4.37
C ARG A 277 10.78 -21.67 3.81
N LEU A 278 10.44 -22.10 2.61
CA LEU A 278 9.16 -21.82 1.99
C LEU A 278 8.21 -22.99 2.24
N ASP A 279 6.95 -22.67 2.53
CA ASP A 279 5.93 -23.66 2.82
C ASP A 279 5.68 -24.59 1.62
N ASP A 280 5.35 -25.86 1.88
CA ASP A 280 5.07 -26.85 0.85
C ASP A 280 3.73 -26.59 0.13
N ALA A 281 2.83 -25.82 0.73
CA ALA A 281 1.62 -25.34 0.08
C ALA A 281 1.89 -24.37 -1.10
N VAL A 282 3.10 -23.76 -1.15
CA VAL A 282 3.49 -22.90 -2.28
C VAL A 282 3.84 -23.79 -3.48
N PRO A 283 3.13 -23.72 -4.63
CA PRO A 283 3.43 -24.51 -5.79
C PRO A 283 4.88 -24.29 -6.28
N SER A 284 5.52 -25.33 -6.84
CA SER A 284 6.96 -25.34 -7.15
C SER A 284 7.42 -24.12 -7.96
N VAL A 285 6.69 -23.76 -9.00
CA VAL A 285 7.00 -22.60 -9.84
C VAL A 285 6.98 -21.28 -9.04
N TRP A 286 6.01 -21.10 -8.16
CA TRP A 286 5.89 -19.93 -7.29
C TRP A 286 6.92 -19.95 -6.17
N ARG A 287 7.32 -21.13 -5.70
CA ARG A 287 8.39 -21.33 -4.72
C ARG A 287 9.75 -20.90 -5.28
N GLU A 288 10.03 -21.22 -6.54
CA GLU A 288 11.25 -20.77 -7.23
C GLU A 288 11.26 -19.25 -7.40
N LEU A 289 10.14 -18.66 -7.83
CA LEU A 289 9.98 -17.20 -7.95
C LEU A 289 10.18 -16.51 -6.59
N ALA A 290 9.56 -17.03 -5.52
CA ALA A 290 9.73 -16.50 -4.18
C ALA A 290 11.19 -16.59 -3.70
N ALA A 291 11.87 -17.72 -3.94
CA ALA A 291 13.27 -17.91 -3.57
C ALA A 291 14.19 -16.90 -4.25
N ASP A 292 13.98 -16.63 -5.54
CA ASP A 292 14.73 -15.64 -6.31
C ASP A 292 14.48 -14.22 -5.76
N CYS A 293 13.23 -13.88 -5.48
CA CYS A 293 12.83 -12.60 -4.87
C CYS A 293 13.40 -12.42 -3.46
N LEU A 294 13.54 -13.50 -2.71
CA LEU A 294 14.08 -13.52 -1.34
C LEU A 294 15.58 -13.80 -1.28
N ALA A 295 16.32 -13.66 -2.39
CA ALA A 295 17.78 -13.79 -2.34
C ALA A 295 18.39 -12.82 -1.31
N PRO A 296 19.39 -13.27 -0.49
CA PRO A 296 19.78 -12.60 0.75
C PRO A 296 20.42 -11.21 0.58
N THR A 297 20.92 -10.88 -0.61
CA THR A 297 21.55 -9.58 -0.86
C THR A 297 20.85 -8.82 -1.98
N HIS A 298 20.84 -7.48 -1.92
CA HIS A 298 20.25 -6.67 -2.98
C HIS A 298 20.89 -6.95 -4.36
N ALA A 299 22.18 -7.25 -4.42
CA ALA A 299 22.88 -7.54 -5.67
C ALA A 299 22.39 -8.86 -6.32
N ARG A 300 22.14 -9.89 -5.50
CA ARG A 300 21.54 -11.14 -5.99
C ARG A 300 20.09 -10.97 -6.43
N ARG A 301 19.33 -10.13 -5.77
CA ARG A 301 17.95 -9.81 -6.17
C ARG A 301 17.87 -8.94 -7.42
N ALA A 302 18.83 -8.04 -7.62
CA ALA A 302 18.83 -7.08 -8.74
C ALA A 302 18.85 -7.73 -10.13
N VAL A 303 19.27 -9.00 -10.24
CA VAL A 303 19.20 -9.74 -11.50
C VAL A 303 17.79 -10.21 -11.84
N HIS A 304 16.90 -10.27 -10.84
CA HIS A 304 15.48 -10.63 -10.97
C HIS A 304 14.64 -9.35 -11.02
N THR A 305 14.65 -8.67 -12.18
CA THR A 305 13.85 -7.45 -12.36
C THR A 305 12.37 -7.77 -12.37
N ALA A 306 11.51 -6.79 -12.02
CA ALA A 306 10.05 -6.97 -12.06
C ALA A 306 9.58 -7.40 -13.47
N GLU A 307 10.20 -6.90 -14.54
CA GLU A 307 9.88 -7.31 -15.92
C GLU A 307 10.25 -8.77 -16.20
N SER A 308 11.44 -9.23 -15.74
CA SER A 308 11.86 -10.63 -15.90
C SER A 308 10.95 -11.58 -15.10
N LEU A 309 10.59 -11.20 -13.88
CA LEU A 309 9.67 -11.97 -13.04
C LEU A 309 8.26 -12.02 -13.66
N LEU A 310 7.76 -10.89 -14.15
CA LEU A 310 6.47 -10.82 -14.85
C LEU A 310 6.43 -11.77 -16.06
N THR A 311 7.52 -11.81 -16.84
CA THR A 311 7.63 -12.72 -17.99
C THR A 311 7.55 -14.19 -17.54
N ARG A 312 8.17 -14.54 -16.42
CA ARG A 312 8.13 -15.90 -15.86
C ARG A 312 6.76 -16.23 -15.27
N MET A 313 6.11 -15.31 -14.55
CA MET A 313 4.77 -15.48 -14.00
C MET A 313 3.72 -15.74 -15.10
N ARG A 314 3.80 -15.01 -16.20
CA ARG A 314 2.90 -15.19 -17.35
C ARG A 314 3.08 -16.55 -18.07
N ARG A 315 4.23 -17.19 -17.91
CA ARG A 315 4.53 -18.52 -18.44
C ARG A 315 4.23 -19.64 -17.45
N ALA A 316 4.00 -19.31 -16.17
CA ALA A 316 3.62 -20.31 -15.19
C ALA A 316 2.35 -21.02 -15.65
N PRO A 317 2.30 -22.37 -15.64
CA PRO A 317 1.11 -23.09 -16.05
C PRO A 317 -0.05 -22.68 -15.13
N ALA A 318 -1.20 -22.33 -15.72
CA ALA A 318 -2.43 -22.26 -14.94
C ALA A 318 -2.63 -23.64 -14.30
N ALA A 319 -2.91 -23.67 -12.99
CA ALA A 319 -3.20 -24.92 -12.32
C ALA A 319 -4.21 -25.70 -13.16
N SER A 320 -3.86 -26.92 -13.52
CA SER A 320 -4.80 -27.84 -14.16
C SER A 320 -5.96 -27.97 -13.20
N ALA A 321 -7.16 -27.56 -13.60
CA ALA A 321 -8.36 -27.84 -12.83
C ALA A 321 -8.39 -29.35 -12.64
N GLY A 322 -8.08 -29.79 -11.42
CA GLY A 322 -8.12 -31.21 -11.07
C GLY A 322 -9.53 -31.72 -11.33
N CYS A 323 -9.59 -32.77 -12.13
CA CYS A 323 -10.79 -33.55 -12.35
C CYS A 323 -11.30 -34.15 -11.04
#